data_8418aa38bd558fb51eb9eb2216331438
#
_entry.id   8418aa38bd558fb51eb9eb2216331438
#
_cell.length_a   1.000
_cell.length_b   1.000
_cell.length_c   1.000
_cell.angle_alpha   90.00
_cell.angle_beta   90.00
_cell.angle_gamma   90.00
#
_symmetry.space_group_name_H-M   'P 1'
#
loop_
_entity.id
_entity.type
_entity.pdbx_description
1 polymer ?
#
loop_
_entity_poly.entity_id
_entity_poly.type
_entity_poly.pdbx_seq_one_letter_code
_entity_poly.pdbx_strand_id
1 'polypeptide(L)'
;MPFPDACRAAARCGYAGIEVEPAHLGPDPVQLPPGARKEIRQVMAAAGLQFTGFHNALKAPAGLHLTSADAAQRARSWDYLRGIVDLAADLGPSPLIAFGSSRQRNALPGVAPADATQRLADGLTALAPHAHARGVTIALEPLAPHLCNIIHTLAEALAVVQPSQSPALQTMFDTHNAVAETIPHADAVRQFKTSIRHVHLNELDGRYPGAADYPFLPILQALRDIRYPGWVSVEVFDFKPDGETVARRALEHLRKLEASLP
;
A
#
# COMPACT_ATOMS: atom_id res chain seq x y z
N MET A 1 9.57 17.40 4.22
CA MET A 1 9.82 17.90 2.85
C MET A 1 8.47 18.23 2.22
N PRO A 2 8.27 19.41 1.59
CA PRO A 2 7.05 19.73 0.86
C PRO A 2 6.81 18.76 -0.30
N PHE A 3 5.54 18.49 -0.64
CA PHE A 3 5.18 17.50 -1.67
C PHE A 3 5.86 17.74 -3.04
N PRO A 4 5.93 18.99 -3.57
CA PRO A 4 6.63 19.26 -4.83
C PRO A 4 8.13 18.94 -4.76
N ASP A 5 8.78 19.14 -3.61
CA ASP A 5 10.20 18.82 -3.43
C ASP A 5 10.41 17.31 -3.38
N ALA A 6 9.51 16.58 -2.73
CA ALA A 6 9.52 15.12 -2.70
C ALA A 6 9.38 14.52 -4.10
N CYS A 7 8.46 15.04 -4.93
CA CYS A 7 8.33 14.63 -6.31
C CYS A 7 9.62 14.86 -7.12
N ARG A 8 10.22 16.05 -6.99
CA ARG A 8 11.50 16.35 -7.66
C ARG A 8 12.64 15.46 -7.20
N ALA A 9 12.71 15.16 -5.89
CA ALA A 9 13.73 14.26 -5.32
C ALA A 9 13.57 12.83 -5.85
N ALA A 10 12.36 12.28 -5.84
CA ALA A 10 12.07 10.95 -6.39
C ALA A 10 12.45 10.86 -7.89
N ALA A 11 12.08 11.86 -8.68
CA ALA A 11 12.43 11.91 -10.09
C ALA A 11 13.96 11.97 -10.33
N ARG A 12 14.69 12.79 -9.56
CA ARG A 12 16.18 12.84 -9.62
C ARG A 12 16.81 11.49 -9.28
N CYS A 13 16.23 10.76 -8.34
CA CYS A 13 16.69 9.40 -8.01
C CYS A 13 16.40 8.38 -9.11
N GLY A 14 15.51 8.69 -10.05
CA GLY A 14 15.15 7.84 -11.19
C GLY A 14 13.93 6.95 -10.97
N TYR A 15 13.06 7.28 -10.02
CA TYR A 15 11.75 6.64 -9.89
C TYR A 15 10.82 7.07 -11.01
N ALA A 16 9.95 6.15 -11.44
CA ALA A 16 8.95 6.39 -12.49
C ALA A 16 7.57 6.74 -11.91
N GLY A 17 7.33 6.40 -10.64
CA GLY A 17 6.07 6.65 -9.97
C GLY A 17 6.24 7.08 -8.53
N ILE A 18 5.16 7.56 -7.96
CA ILE A 18 5.11 7.97 -6.55
C ILE A 18 3.82 7.44 -5.91
N GLU A 19 3.99 6.81 -4.76
CA GLU A 19 2.93 6.42 -3.84
C GLU A 19 2.88 7.42 -2.70
N VAL A 20 1.69 7.83 -2.29
CA VAL A 20 1.53 8.98 -1.38
C VAL A 20 0.75 8.56 -0.14
N GLU A 21 1.18 9.00 1.03
CA GLU A 21 0.34 8.98 2.22
C GLU A 21 -0.63 10.18 2.14
N PRO A 22 -1.97 9.96 2.12
CA PRO A 22 -2.93 11.06 1.92
C PRO A 22 -2.78 12.21 2.92
N ALA A 23 -2.37 11.91 4.16
CA ALA A 23 -2.13 12.91 5.20
C ALA A 23 -1.06 13.96 4.83
N HIS A 24 -0.17 13.67 3.88
CA HIS A 24 0.81 14.64 3.36
C HIS A 24 0.19 15.66 2.39
N LEU A 25 -1.02 15.41 1.90
CA LEU A 25 -1.75 16.33 1.03
C LEU A 25 -2.60 17.35 1.81
N GLY A 26 -2.76 17.14 3.11
CA GLY A 26 -3.50 18.02 4.01
C GLY A 26 -4.12 17.29 5.21
N PRO A 27 -4.66 18.02 6.17
CA PRO A 27 -5.24 17.44 7.39
C PRO A 27 -6.52 16.64 7.13
N ASP A 28 -7.27 16.97 6.09
CA ASP A 28 -8.43 16.23 5.59
C ASP A 28 -8.39 16.15 4.06
N PRO A 29 -7.59 15.21 3.51
CA PRO A 29 -7.35 15.14 2.07
C PRO A 29 -8.59 14.81 1.24
N VAL A 30 -9.62 14.18 1.82
CA VAL A 30 -10.87 13.90 1.09
C VAL A 30 -11.65 15.18 0.77
N GLN A 31 -11.45 16.26 1.54
CA GLN A 31 -12.08 17.56 1.33
C GLN A 31 -11.30 18.45 0.36
N LEU A 32 -10.20 18.00 -0.22
CA LEU A 32 -9.45 18.79 -1.20
C LEU A 32 -10.34 19.19 -2.38
N PRO A 33 -10.43 20.51 -2.67
CA PRO A 33 -11.25 20.98 -3.78
C PRO A 33 -10.65 20.54 -5.14
N PRO A 34 -11.45 20.48 -6.20
CA PRO A 34 -10.98 20.03 -7.54
C PRO A 34 -9.74 20.77 -8.04
N GLY A 35 -9.59 22.06 -7.72
CA GLY A 35 -8.40 22.86 -8.06
C GLY A 35 -7.14 22.32 -7.42
N ALA A 36 -7.16 22.04 -6.12
CA ALA A 36 -6.01 21.47 -5.41
C ALA A 36 -5.65 20.06 -5.92
N ARG A 37 -6.65 19.20 -6.20
CA ARG A 37 -6.42 17.88 -6.83
C ARG A 37 -5.73 18.02 -8.20
N LYS A 38 -6.14 19.03 -8.99
CA LYS A 38 -5.50 19.34 -10.27
C LYS A 38 -4.03 19.79 -10.10
N GLU A 39 -3.76 20.66 -9.11
CA GLU A 39 -2.40 21.12 -8.81
C GLU A 39 -1.50 19.95 -8.38
N ILE A 40 -1.98 19.03 -7.54
CA ILE A 40 -1.23 17.83 -7.14
C ILE A 40 -0.86 16.99 -8.37
N ARG A 41 -1.81 16.75 -9.29
CA ARG A 41 -1.51 16.04 -10.55
C ARG A 41 -0.46 16.77 -11.39
N GLN A 42 -0.55 18.09 -11.50
CA GLN A 42 0.40 18.90 -12.26
C GLN A 42 1.82 18.83 -11.65
N VAL A 43 1.93 18.82 -10.33
CA VAL A 43 3.22 18.67 -9.63
C VAL A 43 3.88 17.32 -9.95
N MET A 44 3.12 16.22 -9.88
CA MET A 44 3.62 14.89 -10.24
C MET A 44 4.02 14.82 -11.71
N ALA A 45 3.14 15.29 -12.59
CA ALA A 45 3.39 15.29 -14.05
C ALA A 45 4.60 16.14 -14.43
N ALA A 46 4.78 17.33 -13.83
CA ALA A 46 5.94 18.21 -14.06
C ALA A 46 7.26 17.55 -13.60
N ALA A 47 7.21 16.64 -12.64
CA ALA A 47 8.34 15.83 -12.21
C ALA A 47 8.54 14.56 -13.06
N GLY A 48 7.64 14.26 -14.01
CA GLY A 48 7.69 13.03 -14.80
C GLY A 48 7.27 11.79 -14.05
N LEU A 49 6.55 11.94 -12.91
CA LEU A 49 6.13 10.83 -12.08
C LEU A 49 4.67 10.44 -12.35
N GLN A 50 4.40 9.15 -12.39
CA GLN A 50 3.05 8.62 -12.36
C GLN A 50 2.57 8.50 -10.91
N PHE A 51 1.33 8.90 -10.63
CA PHE A 51 0.68 8.56 -9.38
C PHE A 51 0.34 7.07 -9.38
N THR A 52 0.93 6.31 -8.46
CA THR A 52 0.71 4.86 -8.38
C THR A 52 -0.42 4.52 -7.41
N GLY A 53 -0.60 5.34 -6.38
CA GLY A 53 -1.64 5.12 -5.40
C GLY A 53 -1.37 5.74 -4.04
N PHE A 54 -2.13 5.28 -3.07
CA PHE A 54 -2.01 5.66 -1.67
C PHE A 54 -1.57 4.49 -0.78
N HIS A 55 -0.79 4.79 0.25
CA HIS A 55 -0.59 3.94 1.43
C HIS A 55 -1.02 4.68 2.70
N ASN A 56 -1.10 3.97 3.84
CA ASN A 56 -1.53 4.55 5.13
C ASN A 56 -2.81 5.40 5.03
N ALA A 57 -3.78 4.93 4.25
CA ALA A 57 -4.95 5.69 3.77
C ALA A 57 -5.82 6.29 4.89
N LEU A 58 -5.78 5.73 6.10
CA LEU A 58 -6.61 6.13 7.25
C LEU A 58 -5.82 6.77 8.40
N LYS A 59 -4.58 7.20 8.16
CA LYS A 59 -3.74 7.82 9.21
C LYS A 59 -4.33 9.13 9.74
N ALA A 60 -5.03 9.88 8.91
CA ALA A 60 -5.75 11.09 9.27
C ALA A 60 -7.13 11.11 8.57
N PRO A 61 -8.16 11.73 9.16
CA PRO A 61 -8.19 12.32 10.50
C PRO A 61 -8.18 11.28 11.63
N ALA A 62 -7.94 11.73 12.86
CA ALA A 62 -8.00 10.86 14.02
C ALA A 62 -9.42 10.30 14.28
N GLY A 63 -9.52 9.17 14.98
CA GLY A 63 -10.79 8.57 15.39
C GLY A 63 -11.44 7.65 14.36
N LEU A 64 -10.79 7.37 13.24
CA LEU A 64 -11.23 6.36 12.28
C LEU A 64 -10.90 4.95 12.80
N HIS A 65 -11.85 4.01 12.67
CA HIS A 65 -11.61 2.60 12.96
C HIS A 65 -12.65 1.72 12.27
N LEU A 66 -12.22 0.88 11.34
CA LEU A 66 -13.08 0.10 10.44
C LEU A 66 -13.74 -1.12 11.10
N THR A 67 -13.13 -1.64 12.17
CA THR A 67 -13.57 -2.87 12.85
C THR A 67 -14.12 -2.61 14.26
N SER A 68 -14.25 -1.35 14.66
CA SER A 68 -14.78 -0.91 15.97
C SER A 68 -16.11 -1.58 16.30
N ALA A 69 -16.38 -1.82 17.58
CA ALA A 69 -17.71 -2.24 18.06
C ALA A 69 -18.75 -1.12 17.87
N ASP A 70 -18.34 0.16 17.94
CA ASP A 70 -19.20 1.31 17.65
C ASP A 70 -19.55 1.38 16.17
N ALA A 71 -20.83 1.16 15.85
CA ALA A 71 -21.34 1.17 14.48
C ALA A 71 -21.24 2.56 13.82
N ALA A 72 -21.40 3.64 14.58
CA ALA A 72 -21.28 4.98 14.04
C ALA A 72 -19.84 5.34 13.68
N GLN A 73 -18.88 4.93 14.51
CA GLN A 73 -17.46 5.06 14.19
C GLN A 73 -17.08 4.24 12.94
N ARG A 74 -17.56 3.00 12.85
CA ARG A 74 -17.34 2.17 11.65
C ARG A 74 -17.88 2.84 10.39
N ALA A 75 -19.12 3.28 10.41
CA ALA A 75 -19.76 3.94 9.26
C ALA A 75 -18.94 5.15 8.80
N ARG A 76 -18.60 6.07 9.71
CA ARG A 76 -17.75 7.24 9.37
C ARG A 76 -16.41 6.84 8.77
N SER A 77 -15.81 5.74 9.26
CA SER A 77 -14.50 5.27 8.75
C SER A 77 -14.60 4.70 7.34
N TRP A 78 -15.66 3.97 7.04
CA TRP A 78 -15.91 3.45 5.69
C TRP A 78 -16.29 4.56 4.72
N ASP A 79 -17.09 5.56 5.15
CA ASP A 79 -17.40 6.73 4.33
C ASP A 79 -16.15 7.55 4.02
N TYR A 80 -15.23 7.68 4.97
CA TYR A 80 -13.95 8.33 4.74
C TYR A 80 -13.09 7.56 3.74
N LEU A 81 -12.99 6.22 3.87
CA LEU A 81 -12.25 5.40 2.91
C LEU A 81 -12.86 5.48 1.50
N ARG A 82 -14.18 5.60 1.38
CA ARG A 82 -14.86 5.89 0.11
C ARG A 82 -14.36 7.21 -0.50
N GLY A 83 -14.23 8.27 0.30
CA GLY A 83 -13.67 9.54 -0.12
C GLY A 83 -12.19 9.43 -0.56
N ILE A 84 -11.39 8.57 0.09
CA ILE A 84 -10.03 8.26 -0.33
C ILE A 84 -10.01 7.55 -1.70
N VAL A 85 -10.95 6.64 -1.96
CA VAL A 85 -11.11 6.01 -3.29
C VAL A 85 -11.38 7.08 -4.35
N ASP A 86 -12.28 8.04 -4.08
CA ASP A 86 -12.59 9.13 -5.00
C ASP A 86 -11.38 10.04 -5.24
N LEU A 87 -10.64 10.37 -4.18
CA LEU A 87 -9.42 11.16 -4.29
C LEU A 87 -8.36 10.43 -5.12
N ALA A 88 -8.15 9.14 -4.88
CA ALA A 88 -7.20 8.34 -5.66
C ALA A 88 -7.53 8.36 -7.15
N ALA A 89 -8.79 8.12 -7.50
CA ALA A 89 -9.28 8.16 -8.88
C ALA A 89 -9.09 9.53 -9.55
N ASP A 90 -9.16 10.61 -8.78
CA ASP A 90 -8.96 11.95 -9.29
C ASP A 90 -7.47 12.31 -9.48
N LEU A 91 -6.53 11.59 -8.84
CA LEU A 91 -5.11 11.90 -8.92
C LEU A 91 -4.36 11.16 -10.02
N GLY A 92 -4.85 10.02 -10.50
CA GLY A 92 -4.19 9.32 -11.59
C GLY A 92 -5.03 8.20 -12.19
N PRO A 93 -4.60 7.63 -13.32
CA PRO A 93 -5.29 6.50 -13.95
C PRO A 93 -4.99 5.20 -13.21
N SER A 94 -6.02 4.39 -12.98
CA SER A 94 -5.92 3.05 -12.36
C SER A 94 -5.08 3.00 -11.09
N PRO A 95 -5.31 3.91 -10.12
CA PRO A 95 -4.50 3.97 -8.91
C PRO A 95 -4.82 2.80 -7.98
N LEU A 96 -3.90 2.54 -7.06
CA LEU A 96 -4.04 1.50 -6.06
C LEU A 96 -4.08 2.12 -4.65
N ILE A 97 -4.75 1.47 -3.72
CA ILE A 97 -4.66 1.75 -2.30
C ILE A 97 -3.96 0.54 -1.65
N ALA A 98 -2.69 0.71 -1.25
CA ALA A 98 -1.97 -0.23 -0.42
C ALA A 98 -2.59 -0.17 0.99
N PHE A 99 -3.48 -1.14 1.27
CA PHE A 99 -4.39 -1.06 2.38
C PHE A 99 -3.85 -1.81 3.61
N GLY A 100 -2.84 -1.25 4.26
CA GLY A 100 -2.29 -1.69 5.53
C GLY A 100 -3.11 -1.16 6.71
N SER A 101 -2.99 0.12 7.02
CA SER A 101 -3.76 0.86 8.03
C SER A 101 -3.96 0.11 9.35
N SER A 102 -2.88 -0.45 9.92
CA SER A 102 -2.90 -1.38 11.07
C SER A 102 -3.75 -0.88 12.24
N ARG A 103 -3.56 0.38 12.63
CA ARG A 103 -4.25 0.96 13.81
C ARG A 103 -5.75 1.13 13.60
N GLN A 104 -6.21 1.22 12.35
CA GLN A 104 -7.61 1.46 12.03
C GLN A 104 -8.39 0.19 11.69
N ARG A 105 -7.72 -0.98 11.64
CA ARG A 105 -8.36 -2.27 11.35
C ARG A 105 -8.10 -3.36 12.39
N ASN A 106 -7.28 -3.11 13.41
CA ASN A 106 -7.03 -4.06 14.49
C ASN A 106 -8.32 -4.50 15.20
N ALA A 107 -8.34 -5.70 15.74
CA ALA A 107 -9.32 -6.06 16.75
C ALA A 107 -9.03 -5.26 18.03
N LEU A 108 -9.96 -4.39 18.43
CA LEU A 108 -9.87 -3.60 19.66
C LEU A 108 -10.08 -4.47 20.90
N PRO A 109 -9.63 -4.04 22.09
CA PRO A 109 -9.95 -4.73 23.34
C PRO A 109 -11.44 -5.06 23.45
N GLY A 110 -11.78 -6.29 23.74
CA GLY A 110 -13.16 -6.79 23.82
C GLY A 110 -13.79 -7.16 22.47
N VAL A 111 -13.08 -7.05 21.37
CA VAL A 111 -13.49 -7.53 20.03
C VAL A 111 -12.67 -8.75 19.67
N ALA A 112 -13.33 -9.88 19.37
CA ALA A 112 -12.62 -11.06 18.90
C ALA A 112 -11.93 -10.79 17.54
N PRO A 113 -10.70 -11.27 17.29
CA PRO A 113 -10.04 -11.13 15.99
C PRO A 113 -10.89 -11.59 14.81
N ALA A 114 -11.63 -12.69 14.95
CA ALA A 114 -12.53 -13.19 13.93
C ALA A 114 -13.66 -12.21 13.60
N ASP A 115 -14.25 -11.56 14.62
CA ASP A 115 -15.30 -10.55 14.42
C ASP A 115 -14.74 -9.29 13.73
N ALA A 116 -13.53 -8.87 14.10
CA ALA A 116 -12.86 -7.74 13.45
C ALA A 116 -12.56 -8.07 11.98
N THR A 117 -12.06 -9.27 11.69
CA THR A 117 -11.81 -9.75 10.33
C THR A 117 -13.10 -9.80 9.51
N GLN A 118 -14.20 -10.29 10.08
CA GLN A 118 -15.48 -10.32 9.39
C GLN A 118 -16.01 -8.93 9.09
N ARG A 119 -15.95 -7.98 10.05
CA ARG A 119 -16.34 -6.58 9.84
C ARG A 119 -15.51 -5.90 8.74
N LEU A 120 -14.21 -6.23 8.67
CA LEU A 120 -13.34 -5.74 7.60
C LEU A 120 -13.75 -6.32 6.24
N ALA A 121 -14.00 -7.62 6.16
CA ALA A 121 -14.43 -8.30 4.94
C ALA A 121 -15.78 -7.75 4.42
N ASP A 122 -16.74 -7.56 5.31
CA ASP A 122 -18.06 -7.00 4.98
C ASP A 122 -17.94 -5.57 4.42
N GLY A 123 -17.14 -4.73 5.09
CA GLY A 123 -16.94 -3.35 4.67
C GLY A 123 -16.18 -3.23 3.34
N LEU A 124 -15.14 -4.03 3.12
CA LEU A 124 -14.42 -4.10 1.85
C LEU A 124 -15.35 -4.56 0.73
N THR A 125 -16.15 -5.60 0.97
CA THR A 125 -17.14 -6.12 0.00
C THR A 125 -18.17 -5.04 -0.36
N ALA A 126 -18.66 -4.28 0.62
CA ALA A 126 -19.59 -3.19 0.39
C ALA A 126 -18.96 -2.00 -0.38
N LEU A 127 -17.66 -1.76 -0.21
CA LEU A 127 -16.93 -0.70 -0.89
C LEU A 127 -16.50 -1.09 -2.33
N ALA A 128 -16.34 -2.37 -2.61
CA ALA A 128 -15.78 -2.89 -3.85
C ALA A 128 -16.50 -2.40 -5.14
N PRO A 129 -17.84 -2.34 -5.23
CA PRO A 129 -18.50 -1.81 -6.40
C PRO A 129 -18.15 -0.35 -6.70
N HIS A 130 -18.01 0.47 -5.65
CA HIS A 130 -17.60 1.86 -5.79
C HIS A 130 -16.14 1.97 -6.27
N ALA A 131 -15.22 1.23 -5.66
CA ALA A 131 -13.82 1.21 -6.08
C ALA A 131 -13.69 0.76 -7.54
N HIS A 132 -14.43 -0.28 -7.94
CA HIS A 132 -14.46 -0.75 -9.32
C HIS A 132 -14.97 0.33 -10.30
N ALA A 133 -16.09 0.97 -9.98
CA ALA A 133 -16.66 2.03 -10.81
C ALA A 133 -15.71 3.23 -10.96
N ARG A 134 -14.87 3.49 -9.93
CA ARG A 134 -13.85 4.55 -9.95
C ARG A 134 -12.53 4.11 -10.57
N GLY A 135 -12.38 2.84 -10.99
CA GLY A 135 -11.13 2.31 -11.54
C GLY A 135 -9.99 2.19 -10.51
N VAL A 136 -10.32 2.09 -9.22
CA VAL A 136 -9.36 2.00 -8.12
C VAL A 136 -9.26 0.56 -7.64
N THR A 137 -8.04 0.08 -7.41
CA THR A 137 -7.80 -1.22 -6.77
C THR A 137 -7.46 -1.02 -5.29
N ILE A 138 -8.15 -1.72 -4.40
CA ILE A 138 -7.79 -1.81 -2.99
C ILE A 138 -7.02 -3.11 -2.81
N ALA A 139 -5.73 -3.01 -2.48
CA ALA A 139 -4.87 -4.15 -2.24
C ALA A 139 -4.71 -4.33 -0.72
N LEU A 140 -5.43 -5.31 -0.16
CA LEU A 140 -5.34 -5.62 1.26
C LEU A 140 -3.94 -6.16 1.58
N GLU A 141 -3.26 -5.48 2.46
CA GLU A 141 -1.91 -5.81 2.89
C GLU A 141 -1.94 -6.73 4.13
N PRO A 142 -1.37 -7.95 4.06
CA PRO A 142 -1.03 -8.69 5.27
C PRO A 142 0.00 -7.92 6.08
N LEU A 143 -0.13 -7.88 7.40
CA LEU A 143 0.79 -7.12 8.26
C LEU A 143 1.44 -8.03 9.30
N ALA A 144 2.68 -7.72 9.62
CA ALA A 144 3.43 -8.42 10.65
C ALA A 144 2.65 -8.46 11.99
N PRO A 145 2.70 -9.57 12.76
CA PRO A 145 1.91 -9.75 13.98
C PRO A 145 2.15 -8.69 15.06
N HIS A 146 3.31 -8.04 15.07
CA HIS A 146 3.61 -6.95 16.00
C HIS A 146 2.95 -5.61 15.60
N LEU A 147 2.49 -5.46 14.34
CA LEU A 147 1.81 -4.28 13.82
C LEU A 147 0.30 -4.41 13.82
N CYS A 148 -0.21 -5.60 13.57
CA CYS A 148 -1.64 -5.89 13.46
C CYS A 148 -1.95 -7.22 14.09
N ASN A 149 -3.15 -7.40 14.67
CA ASN A 149 -3.57 -8.65 15.29
C ASN A 149 -4.58 -9.45 14.46
N ILE A 150 -4.74 -9.08 13.17
CA ILE A 150 -5.54 -9.79 12.17
C ILE A 150 -4.84 -9.73 10.82
N ILE A 151 -4.92 -10.81 10.04
CA ILE A 151 -4.45 -10.90 8.64
C ILE A 151 -2.93 -10.69 8.52
N HIS A 152 -2.19 -11.79 8.60
CA HIS A 152 -0.73 -11.81 8.67
C HIS A 152 -0.08 -12.43 7.43
N THR A 153 -0.85 -13.17 6.62
CA THR A 153 -0.36 -13.88 5.45
C THR A 153 -1.17 -13.55 4.20
N LEU A 154 -0.58 -13.77 3.03
CA LEU A 154 -1.27 -13.64 1.73
C LEU A 154 -2.49 -14.54 1.65
N ALA A 155 -2.42 -15.76 2.23
CA ALA A 155 -3.56 -16.68 2.28
C ALA A 155 -4.73 -16.10 3.11
N GLU A 156 -4.44 -15.50 4.26
CA GLU A 156 -5.48 -14.84 5.08
C GLU A 156 -6.06 -13.61 4.38
N ALA A 157 -5.22 -12.78 3.76
CA ALA A 157 -5.70 -11.63 3.00
C ALA A 157 -6.59 -12.07 1.81
N LEU A 158 -6.19 -13.12 1.09
CA LEU A 158 -6.97 -13.67 -0.01
C LEU A 158 -8.33 -14.20 0.47
N ALA A 159 -8.38 -14.88 1.62
CA ALA A 159 -9.63 -15.36 2.21
C ALA A 159 -10.61 -14.22 2.53
N VAL A 160 -10.11 -13.02 2.82
CA VAL A 160 -10.93 -11.81 3.07
C VAL A 160 -11.43 -11.18 1.78
N VAL A 161 -10.59 -11.07 0.73
CA VAL A 161 -10.95 -10.32 -0.48
C VAL A 161 -11.66 -11.16 -1.54
N GLN A 162 -11.33 -12.47 -1.64
CA GLN A 162 -11.82 -13.36 -2.68
C GLN A 162 -13.36 -13.53 -2.67
N PRO A 163 -14.06 -13.64 -1.52
CA PRO A 163 -15.51 -13.83 -1.51
C PRO A 163 -16.29 -12.73 -2.21
N SER A 164 -15.76 -11.51 -2.31
CA SER A 164 -16.38 -10.40 -3.03
C SER A 164 -16.45 -10.62 -4.54
N GLN A 165 -15.58 -11.48 -5.11
CA GLN A 165 -15.38 -11.70 -6.54
C GLN A 165 -15.11 -10.40 -7.34
N SER A 166 -14.77 -9.31 -6.67
CA SER A 166 -14.52 -8.01 -7.28
C SER A 166 -13.08 -7.90 -7.77
N PRO A 167 -12.84 -7.46 -9.01
CA PRO A 167 -11.49 -7.18 -9.49
C PRO A 167 -10.84 -5.98 -8.78
N ALA A 168 -11.64 -5.15 -8.12
CA ALA A 168 -11.16 -4.00 -7.35
C ALA A 168 -10.64 -4.37 -5.95
N LEU A 169 -10.89 -5.60 -5.46
CA LEU A 169 -10.32 -6.10 -4.20
C LEU A 169 -9.28 -7.16 -4.50
N GLN A 170 -8.06 -6.89 -4.08
CA GLN A 170 -6.90 -7.74 -4.33
C GLN A 170 -6.01 -7.75 -3.08
N THR A 171 -4.85 -8.38 -3.15
CA THR A 171 -3.83 -8.31 -2.09
C THR A 171 -2.52 -7.75 -2.63
N MET A 172 -1.57 -7.55 -1.75
CA MET A 172 -0.21 -7.11 -2.05
C MET A 172 0.80 -7.90 -1.24
N PHE A 173 2.05 -7.85 -1.66
CA PHE A 173 3.19 -8.41 -0.96
C PHE A 173 4.10 -7.30 -0.45
N ASP A 174 4.50 -7.38 0.82
CA ASP A 174 5.45 -6.47 1.44
C ASP A 174 6.52 -7.29 2.18
N THR A 175 7.80 -7.04 1.89
CA THR A 175 8.90 -7.83 2.44
C THR A 175 9.05 -7.69 3.97
N HIS A 176 8.82 -6.50 4.53
CA HIS A 176 8.84 -6.26 5.99
C HIS A 176 7.68 -6.97 6.69
N ASN A 177 6.51 -6.99 6.05
CA ASN A 177 5.28 -7.51 6.64
C ASN A 177 5.12 -9.03 6.46
N ALA A 178 5.87 -9.66 5.55
CA ALA A 178 5.74 -11.08 5.21
C ALA A 178 6.37 -12.05 6.23
N VAL A 179 6.75 -11.58 7.43
CA VAL A 179 7.44 -12.40 8.46
C VAL A 179 6.60 -13.58 8.99
N ALA A 180 5.29 -13.57 8.78
CA ALA A 180 4.40 -14.66 9.17
C ALA A 180 4.17 -15.68 8.04
N GLU A 181 4.70 -15.45 6.84
CA GLU A 181 4.61 -16.44 5.76
C GLU A 181 5.39 -17.71 6.12
N THR A 182 4.78 -18.87 5.87
CA THR A 182 5.36 -20.16 6.21
C THR A 182 6.16 -20.81 5.09
N ILE A 183 6.14 -20.20 3.90
CA ILE A 183 6.90 -20.62 2.72
C ILE A 183 7.90 -19.52 2.35
N PRO A 184 8.96 -19.83 1.59
CA PRO A 184 9.89 -18.82 1.10
C PRO A 184 9.13 -17.68 0.39
N HIS A 185 9.49 -16.43 0.66
CA HIS A 185 8.78 -15.25 0.13
C HIS A 185 8.69 -15.24 -1.40
N ALA A 186 9.74 -15.68 -2.10
CA ALA A 186 9.73 -15.82 -3.56
C ALA A 186 8.67 -16.85 -4.05
N ASP A 187 8.47 -17.92 -3.28
CA ASP A 187 7.45 -18.92 -3.61
C ASP A 187 6.05 -18.41 -3.29
N ALA A 188 5.90 -17.64 -2.21
CA ALA A 188 4.66 -16.93 -1.92
C ALA A 188 4.26 -15.97 -3.06
N VAL A 189 5.22 -15.19 -3.59
CA VAL A 189 4.98 -14.32 -4.76
C VAL A 189 4.52 -15.12 -5.97
N ARG A 190 5.15 -16.27 -6.27
CA ARG A 190 4.73 -17.13 -7.40
C ARG A 190 3.36 -17.76 -7.17
N GLN A 191 3.09 -18.26 -5.95
CA GLN A 191 1.83 -18.92 -5.60
C GLN A 191 0.64 -17.97 -5.71
N PHE A 192 0.79 -16.73 -5.22
CA PHE A 192 -0.29 -15.75 -5.18
C PHE A 192 -0.27 -14.74 -6.35
N LYS A 193 0.45 -15.04 -7.43
CA LYS A 193 0.67 -14.15 -8.59
C LYS A 193 -0.59 -13.53 -9.20
N THR A 194 -1.72 -14.22 -9.15
CA THR A 194 -3.00 -13.74 -9.73
C THR A 194 -3.71 -12.73 -8.83
N SER A 195 -3.32 -12.64 -7.57
CA SER A 195 -3.97 -11.79 -6.56
C SER A 195 -3.09 -10.66 -6.07
N ILE A 196 -1.76 -10.75 -6.23
CA ILE A 196 -0.84 -9.67 -5.89
C ILE A 196 -0.93 -8.58 -6.95
N ARG A 197 -1.30 -7.36 -6.54
CA ARG A 197 -1.41 -6.17 -7.41
C ARG A 197 -0.43 -5.07 -7.07
N HIS A 198 0.27 -5.20 -5.94
CA HIS A 198 1.31 -4.28 -5.50
C HIS A 198 2.39 -5.00 -4.73
N VAL A 199 3.59 -4.45 -4.76
CA VAL A 199 4.74 -4.98 -4.02
C VAL A 199 5.47 -3.83 -3.34
N HIS A 200 5.69 -3.96 -2.02
CA HIS A 200 6.61 -3.14 -1.27
C HIS A 200 7.91 -3.88 -0.97
N LEU A 201 9.02 -3.19 -1.20
CA LEU A 201 10.36 -3.69 -0.88
C LEU A 201 10.99 -2.81 0.19
N ASN A 202 11.36 -3.44 1.29
CA ASN A 202 12.03 -2.87 2.45
C ASN A 202 12.79 -3.98 3.18
N GLU A 203 13.74 -3.62 4.03
CA GLU A 203 14.37 -4.58 4.94
C GLU A 203 13.37 -5.04 6.02
N LEU A 204 13.63 -6.19 6.66
CA LEU A 204 12.77 -6.69 7.73
C LEU A 204 12.65 -5.74 8.92
N ASP A 205 13.61 -4.85 9.12
CA ASP A 205 13.60 -3.81 10.15
C ASP A 205 12.99 -2.47 9.67
N GLY A 206 12.44 -2.43 8.46
CA GLY A 206 11.79 -1.26 7.88
C GLY A 206 12.74 -0.23 7.28
N ARG A 207 14.04 -0.51 7.20
CA ARG A 207 15.00 0.32 6.47
C ARG A 207 14.89 0.09 4.94
N TYR A 208 15.59 0.91 4.19
CA TYR A 208 15.61 0.82 2.73
C TYR A 208 16.33 -0.44 2.22
N PRO A 209 15.96 -1.02 1.07
CA PRO A 209 16.65 -2.15 0.47
C PRO A 209 18.16 -1.94 0.30
N GLY A 210 18.94 -2.86 0.87
CA GLY A 210 20.42 -2.79 0.91
C GLY A 210 20.99 -2.10 2.15
N ALA A 211 20.16 -1.73 3.12
CA ALA A 211 20.63 -1.24 4.43
C ALA A 211 20.87 -2.38 5.45
N ALA A 212 20.39 -3.58 5.15
CA ALA A 212 20.63 -4.81 5.89
C ALA A 212 20.78 -6.00 4.89
N ASP A 213 20.45 -7.22 5.32
CA ASP A 213 20.81 -8.44 4.60
C ASP A 213 19.61 -9.19 4.02
N TYR A 214 18.45 -8.54 3.83
CA TYR A 214 17.30 -9.21 3.24
C TYR A 214 17.61 -9.66 1.79
N PRO A 215 17.33 -10.94 1.42
CA PRO A 215 17.69 -11.46 0.11
C PRO A 215 16.67 -11.05 -0.97
N PHE A 216 16.76 -9.83 -1.51
CA PHE A 216 15.85 -9.32 -2.54
C PHE A 216 15.96 -10.07 -3.89
N LEU A 217 17.10 -10.63 -4.23
CA LEU A 217 17.30 -11.26 -5.53
C LEU A 217 16.29 -12.37 -5.85
N PRO A 218 15.95 -13.31 -4.94
CA PRO A 218 14.90 -14.31 -5.16
C PRO A 218 13.51 -13.70 -5.41
N ILE A 219 13.19 -12.56 -4.77
CA ILE A 219 11.92 -11.85 -4.97
C ILE A 219 11.89 -11.23 -6.37
N LEU A 220 12.95 -10.51 -6.76
CA LEU A 220 13.06 -9.91 -8.10
C LEU A 220 12.98 -10.99 -9.20
N GLN A 221 13.65 -12.15 -9.00
CA GLN A 221 13.54 -13.28 -9.90
C GLN A 221 12.10 -13.80 -9.98
N ALA A 222 11.41 -13.96 -8.83
CA ALA A 222 10.02 -14.41 -8.81
C ALA A 222 9.09 -13.46 -9.56
N LEU A 223 9.24 -12.15 -9.35
CA LEU A 223 8.47 -11.13 -10.08
C LEU A 223 8.71 -11.18 -11.59
N ARG A 224 9.97 -11.40 -12.01
CA ARG A 224 10.33 -11.58 -13.43
C ARG A 224 9.73 -12.86 -14.01
N ASP A 225 9.83 -13.99 -13.30
CA ASP A 225 9.31 -15.30 -13.73
C ASP A 225 7.79 -15.23 -14.01
N ILE A 226 7.06 -14.53 -13.15
CA ILE A 226 5.61 -14.37 -13.31
C ILE A 226 5.22 -13.23 -14.27
N ARG A 227 6.22 -12.51 -14.83
CA ARG A 227 6.01 -11.29 -15.64
C ARG A 227 5.10 -10.29 -14.94
N TYR A 228 5.46 -9.98 -13.68
CA TYR A 228 4.64 -9.11 -12.84
C TYR A 228 4.38 -7.76 -13.50
N PRO A 229 3.11 -7.37 -13.72
CA PRO A 229 2.78 -6.16 -14.48
C PRO A 229 2.60 -4.91 -13.60
N GLY A 230 2.62 -5.08 -12.27
CA GLY A 230 2.29 -4.02 -11.31
C GLY A 230 3.51 -3.18 -10.90
N TRP A 231 3.26 -2.25 -10.00
CA TRP A 231 4.29 -1.44 -9.39
C TRP A 231 5.05 -2.20 -8.29
N VAL A 232 6.34 -1.97 -8.24
CA VAL A 232 7.23 -2.38 -7.15
C VAL A 232 7.73 -1.10 -6.51
N SER A 233 7.27 -0.80 -5.31
CA SER A 233 7.57 0.42 -4.58
C SER A 233 8.58 0.15 -3.46
N VAL A 234 9.42 1.13 -3.18
CA VAL A 234 10.23 1.17 -1.97
C VAL A 234 9.44 1.89 -0.89
N GLU A 235 9.10 1.19 0.18
CA GLU A 235 8.51 1.77 1.39
C GLU A 235 9.51 1.67 2.53
N VAL A 236 9.70 2.74 3.30
CA VAL A 236 10.65 2.76 4.41
C VAL A 236 10.08 3.48 5.62
N PHE A 237 10.52 3.06 6.82
CA PHE A 237 10.12 3.64 8.09
C PHE A 237 11.25 4.43 8.77
N ASP A 238 12.50 4.30 8.27
CA ASP A 238 13.66 5.09 8.72
C ASP A 238 14.26 5.87 7.55
N PHE A 239 14.22 7.19 7.63
CA PHE A 239 14.68 8.11 6.59
C PHE A 239 16.12 8.64 6.84
N LYS A 240 16.93 7.94 7.63
CA LYS A 240 18.30 8.38 7.91
C LYS A 240 19.27 7.94 6.80
N PRO A 241 20.20 8.82 6.36
CA PRO A 241 20.45 10.18 6.87
C PRO A 241 19.43 11.22 6.41
N ASP A 242 18.77 11.01 5.28
CA ASP A 242 17.70 11.82 4.69
C ASP A 242 16.93 11.03 3.62
N GLY A 243 15.71 11.47 3.29
CA GLY A 243 14.82 10.74 2.38
C GLY A 243 15.35 10.62 0.95
N GLU A 244 16.06 11.62 0.42
CA GLU A 244 16.61 11.56 -0.95
C GLU A 244 17.78 10.55 -1.04
N THR A 245 18.67 10.56 -0.04
CA THR A 245 19.77 9.58 0.06
C THR A 245 19.22 8.16 0.19
N VAL A 246 18.20 7.95 1.03
CA VAL A 246 17.52 6.66 1.21
C VAL A 246 16.91 6.18 -0.10
N ALA A 247 16.13 7.03 -0.76
CA ALA A 247 15.48 6.70 -2.04
C ALA A 247 16.51 6.32 -3.12
N ARG A 248 17.58 7.11 -3.25
CA ARG A 248 18.65 6.85 -4.23
C ARG A 248 19.36 5.51 -3.96
N ARG A 249 19.80 5.27 -2.71
CA ARG A 249 20.51 4.03 -2.35
C ARG A 249 19.65 2.79 -2.55
N ALA A 250 18.37 2.85 -2.17
CA ALA A 250 17.43 1.76 -2.38
C ALA A 250 17.33 1.38 -3.86
N LEU A 251 17.12 2.37 -4.73
CA LEU A 251 16.96 2.11 -6.16
C LEU A 251 18.27 1.64 -6.81
N GLU A 252 19.42 2.20 -6.43
CA GLU A 252 20.74 1.76 -6.87
C GLU A 252 20.98 0.28 -6.52
N HIS A 253 20.65 -0.12 -5.27
CA HIS A 253 20.77 -1.50 -4.82
C HIS A 253 19.88 -2.46 -5.62
N LEU A 254 18.59 -2.14 -5.73
CA LEU A 254 17.62 -2.97 -6.45
C LEU A 254 17.97 -3.12 -7.94
N ARG A 255 18.36 -2.03 -8.61
CA ARG A 255 18.80 -2.06 -10.02
C ARG A 255 20.05 -2.91 -10.23
N LYS A 256 21.01 -2.85 -9.29
CA LYS A 256 22.21 -3.71 -9.33
C LYS A 256 21.83 -5.19 -9.25
N LEU A 257 20.89 -5.55 -8.36
CA LEU A 257 20.39 -6.91 -8.25
C LEU A 257 19.62 -7.34 -9.50
N GLU A 258 18.73 -6.47 -10.00
CA GLU A 258 17.97 -6.73 -11.23
C GLU A 258 18.89 -6.97 -12.45
N ALA A 259 19.95 -6.19 -12.59
CA ALA A 259 20.94 -6.36 -13.66
C ALA A 259 21.75 -7.67 -13.56
N SER A 260 21.78 -8.32 -12.39
CA SER A 260 22.42 -9.62 -12.19
C SER A 260 21.51 -10.82 -12.47
N LEU A 261 20.24 -10.58 -12.73
CA LEU A 261 19.28 -11.63 -13.09
C LEU A 261 19.61 -12.19 -14.49
N PRO A 262 19.55 -13.52 -14.69
CA PRO A 262 19.84 -14.17 -15.96
C PRO A 262 18.86 -13.79 -17.09
#